data_6b1d49f542240ae1386db8bb8500e37d
#
_entry.id   6b1d49f542240ae1386db8bb8500e37d
#
_cell.length_a   1.000
_cell.length_b   1.000
_cell.length_c   1.000
_cell.angle_alpha   90.00
_cell.angle_beta   90.00
_cell.angle_gamma   90.00
#
_symmetry.space_group_name_H-M   'P 1'
#
loop_
_entity.id
_entity.type
_entity.pdbx_description
1 polymer ?
#
loop_
_entity_poly.entity_id
_entity_poly.type
_entity_poly.pdbx_seq_one_letter_code
_entity_poly.pdbx_strand_id
1 'polypeptide(L)'
;VKITVPLAASVCAIAAVSVAGCNNKPNVKTTASTTSDVQFVNVTDLAGLGTYSWTPREKRPLTILGTIGNGAAFIDVDNDDNLDILLVGKKTTLFRGDGKGKFTEDPAALGNPQGYFLGCAVGDYDNDGYQDIYLTGYRDGRLFKNMAGKKFSDVTAGTGLTKQPWGTSATFADFNRDGMLDLYVANYAIFGPKVMPQLCSFNGIMSSCGPRFYDPERGTLFIATAAGKFSDLSAKTGAKKVSGRGLGVAALDFDFSGQDSIAIANDELPGDLLKNTGMKFTNEGANSGTAYDGEGRAHGGMGIDWGDYDNDGKPDLVVATFSHEVKSLYHNEGGGFFIDKSTMTGLSDTVQPFITFGIKFFDANNDGFIDLLLSNGHVQDNIADVDKSSTYPQPIFFMQNIEGKRFEDRNATSGVGKLSPIVGRGLTVGDYDNDGLIDALVVDSEGKPVLLHNESKNAGHYVRLRLEGNKSPRSAHGAIVRVTLPDGRTLLRHCQTDGSYMSASDVRVHVGIGSNTSIKSLEVTWPSGTKSTLTDIPIDKSCTVTEGSSTVR
;
A
#
# COMPACT_ATOMS: atom_id res chain seq x y z
N VAL A 1 -53.73 -30.97 -28.58
CA VAL A 1 -53.30 -32.36 -28.39
C VAL A 1 -52.58 -32.43 -27.04
N LYS A 2 -53.24 -33.05 -26.04
CA LYS A 2 -52.67 -33.33 -24.74
C LYS A 2 -51.84 -34.61 -24.85
N ILE A 3 -50.60 -34.59 -24.39
CA ILE A 3 -49.81 -35.81 -24.20
C ILE A 3 -49.49 -35.88 -22.70
N THR A 4 -50.07 -36.89 -22.06
CA THR A 4 -49.79 -37.35 -20.69
C THR A 4 -48.71 -38.39 -20.74
N VAL A 5 -47.68 -38.27 -19.86
CA VAL A 5 -46.65 -39.30 -19.64
C VAL A 5 -46.74 -39.75 -18.17
N PRO A 6 -46.76 -41.09 -17.92
CA PRO A 6 -46.93 -41.60 -16.56
C PRO A 6 -45.62 -41.65 -15.76
N LEU A 7 -45.75 -41.38 -14.46
CA LEU A 7 -44.71 -41.58 -13.45
C LEU A 7 -44.53 -43.10 -13.18
N ALA A 8 -43.31 -43.57 -13.32
CA ALA A 8 -42.89 -44.87 -12.80
C ALA A 8 -42.02 -44.68 -11.55
N ALA A 9 -42.50 -45.12 -10.41
CA ALA A 9 -41.78 -45.15 -9.16
C ALA A 9 -40.89 -46.42 -9.11
N SER A 10 -39.57 -46.21 -9.03
CA SER A 10 -38.64 -47.31 -8.73
C SER A 10 -38.17 -47.20 -7.29
N VAL A 11 -38.52 -48.18 -6.49
CA VAL A 11 -38.04 -48.40 -5.12
C VAL A 11 -36.68 -49.10 -5.21
N CYS A 12 -35.60 -48.41 -4.78
CA CYS A 12 -34.30 -49.06 -4.57
C CYS A 12 -34.12 -49.39 -3.08
N ALA A 13 -34.03 -50.66 -2.78
CA ALA A 13 -33.67 -51.17 -1.47
C ALA A 13 -32.16 -50.96 -1.21
N ILE A 14 -31.82 -50.28 -0.11
CA ILE A 14 -30.45 -50.12 0.34
C ILE A 14 -30.11 -51.25 1.31
N ALA A 15 -29.19 -52.13 0.91
CA ALA A 15 -28.58 -53.12 1.79
C ALA A 15 -27.44 -52.46 2.57
N ALA A 16 -27.54 -52.44 3.90
CA ALA A 16 -26.47 -51.97 4.78
C ALA A 16 -25.41 -53.09 4.92
N VAL A 17 -24.21 -52.80 4.42
CA VAL A 17 -23.01 -53.61 4.71
C VAL A 17 -22.22 -52.88 5.80
N SER A 18 -22.19 -53.48 6.99
CA SER A 18 -21.33 -53.00 8.10
C SER A 18 -19.89 -53.47 7.89
N VAL A 19 -19.00 -52.56 7.57
CA VAL A 19 -17.55 -52.79 7.57
C VAL A 19 -16.99 -52.26 8.88
N ALA A 20 -16.54 -53.14 9.77
CA ALA A 20 -15.73 -52.79 10.93
C ALA A 20 -14.31 -52.53 10.46
N GLY A 21 -13.93 -51.24 10.42
CA GLY A 21 -12.59 -50.79 10.07
C GLY A 21 -11.93 -50.12 11.28
N CYS A 22 -10.79 -50.66 11.70
CA CYS A 22 -9.93 -50.11 12.75
C CYS A 22 -9.51 -48.69 12.41
N ASN A 23 -9.99 -47.69 13.18
CA ASN A 23 -9.56 -46.30 13.12
C ASN A 23 -8.38 -46.09 14.06
N ASN A 24 -7.15 -46.25 13.59
CA ASN A 24 -5.97 -45.58 14.17
C ASN A 24 -5.72 -44.30 13.37
N LYS A 25 -6.41 -43.21 13.71
CA LYS A 25 -5.97 -41.85 13.32
C LYS A 25 -4.84 -41.45 14.26
N PRO A 26 -3.68 -40.97 13.75
CA PRO A 26 -2.71 -40.34 14.59
C PRO A 26 -3.36 -39.10 15.22
N ASN A 27 -3.28 -39.00 16.54
CA ASN A 27 -3.67 -37.82 17.31
C ASN A 27 -2.68 -36.69 16.98
N VAL A 28 -2.94 -35.96 15.90
CA VAL A 28 -2.29 -34.67 15.69
C VAL A 28 -2.85 -33.77 16.78
N LYS A 29 -2.07 -33.54 17.81
CA LYS A 29 -2.30 -32.45 18.74
C LYS A 29 -2.29 -31.17 17.91
N THR A 30 -3.43 -30.68 17.52
CA THR A 30 -3.60 -29.28 17.17
C THR A 30 -3.23 -28.50 18.42
N THR A 31 -2.02 -27.99 18.46
CA THR A 31 -1.68 -26.89 19.35
C THR A 31 -2.69 -25.79 19.02
N ALA A 32 -3.54 -25.47 19.98
CA ALA A 32 -4.42 -24.33 19.89
C ALA A 32 -3.50 -23.13 19.54
N SER A 33 -3.70 -22.53 18.38
CA SER A 33 -3.13 -21.24 18.06
C SER A 33 -3.60 -20.30 19.14
N THR A 34 -2.70 -19.86 20.00
CA THR A 34 -2.96 -18.73 20.89
C THR A 34 -3.12 -17.56 19.94
N THR A 35 -4.38 -17.15 19.69
CA THR A 35 -4.64 -15.92 18.95
C THR A 35 -3.95 -14.81 19.70
N SER A 36 -2.95 -14.20 19.07
CA SER A 36 -2.29 -13.01 19.63
C SER A 36 -3.33 -11.90 19.67
N ASP A 37 -3.44 -11.22 20.81
CA ASP A 37 -4.31 -10.06 20.94
C ASP A 37 -3.61 -8.84 20.31
N VAL A 38 -3.94 -8.54 19.06
CA VAL A 38 -3.46 -7.32 18.39
C VAL A 38 -4.00 -6.11 19.14
N GLN A 39 -3.11 -5.17 19.47
CA GLN A 39 -3.44 -3.98 20.22
C GLN A 39 -2.68 -2.77 19.68
N PHE A 40 -3.42 -1.73 19.27
CA PHE A 40 -2.87 -0.44 18.87
C PHE A 40 -3.23 0.64 19.88
N VAL A 41 -2.29 1.55 20.12
CA VAL A 41 -2.45 2.73 20.98
C VAL A 41 -2.06 3.98 20.20
N ASN A 42 -2.90 5.01 20.23
CA ASN A 42 -2.55 6.31 19.65
C ASN A 42 -1.56 7.04 20.57
N VAL A 43 -0.32 7.15 20.11
CA VAL A 43 0.77 7.79 20.84
C VAL A 43 1.20 9.14 20.26
N THR A 44 0.45 9.73 19.35
CA THR A 44 0.77 10.96 18.61
C THR A 44 1.33 12.07 19.49
N ASP A 45 0.62 12.42 20.58
CA ASP A 45 1.06 13.48 21.48
C ASP A 45 2.29 13.04 22.32
N LEU A 46 2.32 11.78 22.75
CA LEU A 46 3.44 11.22 23.51
C LEU A 46 4.71 11.13 22.64
N ALA A 47 4.55 10.82 21.37
CA ALA A 47 5.64 10.69 20.41
C ALA A 47 6.24 12.04 19.95
N GLY A 48 5.61 13.17 20.28
CA GLY A 48 6.09 14.51 19.88
C GLY A 48 5.49 15.05 18.58
N LEU A 49 4.54 14.34 17.97
CA LEU A 49 3.89 14.76 16.72
C LEU A 49 2.68 15.68 16.94
N GLY A 50 2.22 15.84 18.17
CA GLY A 50 0.99 16.55 18.53
C GLY A 50 0.98 18.05 18.20
N THR A 51 2.11 18.64 17.85
CA THR A 51 2.26 20.04 17.41
C THR A 51 1.96 20.24 15.93
N TYR A 52 1.99 19.16 15.13
CA TYR A 52 1.65 19.20 13.71
C TYR A 52 0.15 19.01 13.50
N SER A 53 -0.40 19.73 12.52
CA SER A 53 -1.78 19.56 12.08
C SER A 53 -1.91 19.94 10.62
N TRP A 54 -2.64 19.11 9.87
CA TRP A 54 -3.08 19.49 8.52
C TRP A 54 -4.27 20.44 8.64
N THR A 55 -4.27 21.43 7.78
CA THR A 55 -5.38 22.37 7.63
C THR A 55 -5.74 22.48 6.16
N PRO A 56 -7.03 22.55 5.82
CA PRO A 56 -7.46 22.75 4.45
C PRO A 56 -6.80 23.99 3.84
N ARG A 57 -6.38 23.89 2.58
CA ARG A 57 -5.82 25.01 1.80
C ARG A 57 -6.91 25.89 1.21
N GLU A 58 -8.13 25.36 1.12
CA GLU A 58 -9.27 25.99 0.49
C GLU A 58 -10.32 26.41 1.51
N LYS A 59 -11.17 27.36 1.09
CA LYS A 59 -12.37 27.73 1.86
C LYS A 59 -13.46 26.68 1.66
N ARG A 60 -14.30 26.49 2.66
CA ARG A 60 -15.44 25.59 2.60
C ARG A 60 -16.64 26.21 1.87
N PRO A 61 -17.43 25.40 1.14
CA PRO A 61 -17.21 23.99 0.89
C PRO A 61 -15.99 23.76 -0.01
N LEU A 62 -15.27 22.64 0.22
CA LEU A 62 -14.07 22.32 -0.54
C LEU A 62 -14.39 22.01 -2.01
N THR A 63 -13.49 22.38 -2.93
CA THR A 63 -13.52 21.87 -4.30
C THR A 63 -12.91 20.47 -4.34
N ILE A 64 -13.00 19.77 -5.48
CA ILE A 64 -12.39 18.45 -5.65
C ILE A 64 -10.89 18.46 -5.35
N LEU A 65 -10.18 19.56 -5.57
CA LEU A 65 -8.76 19.68 -5.24
C LEU A 65 -8.53 19.67 -3.72
N GLY A 66 -9.40 20.32 -2.96
CA GLY A 66 -9.30 20.36 -1.50
C GLY A 66 -9.63 19.02 -0.83
N THR A 67 -10.37 18.14 -1.52
CA THR A 67 -10.83 16.87 -0.94
C THR A 67 -9.80 15.73 -1.01
N ILE A 68 -8.77 15.88 -1.86
CA ILE A 68 -7.79 14.81 -2.13
C ILE A 68 -6.93 14.48 -0.91
N GLY A 69 -6.63 15.46 -0.07
CA GLY A 69 -5.86 15.28 1.15
C GLY A 69 -4.36 15.15 0.93
N ASN A 70 -3.72 14.42 1.82
CA ASN A 70 -2.26 14.39 1.93
C ASN A 70 -1.73 12.98 2.24
N GLY A 71 -0.41 12.81 2.03
CA GLY A 71 0.34 11.60 2.36
C GLY A 71 1.40 11.84 3.44
N ALA A 72 2.08 10.76 3.80
CA ALA A 72 3.19 10.74 4.75
C ALA A 72 4.20 9.65 4.38
N ALA A 73 5.37 9.64 4.99
CA ALA A 73 6.30 8.53 4.86
C ALA A 73 6.99 8.19 6.18
N PHE A 74 7.28 6.90 6.36
CA PHE A 74 8.39 6.43 7.19
C PHE A 74 9.65 6.33 6.31
N ILE A 75 10.76 6.86 6.80
CA ILE A 75 12.02 6.95 6.05
C ILE A 75 13.19 6.95 7.04
N ASP A 76 14.25 6.17 6.76
CA ASP A 76 15.51 6.25 7.49
C ASP A 76 16.44 7.22 6.74
N VAL A 77 16.47 8.48 7.20
CA VAL A 77 17.13 9.57 6.45
C VAL A 77 18.65 9.52 6.57
N ASP A 78 19.21 9.08 7.69
CA ASP A 78 20.64 9.11 7.97
C ASP A 78 21.30 7.74 8.14
N ASN A 79 20.56 6.67 7.82
CA ASN A 79 21.02 5.28 7.88
C ASN A 79 21.42 4.84 9.28
N ASP A 80 20.72 5.32 10.33
CA ASP A 80 20.93 4.93 11.70
C ASP A 80 20.01 3.80 12.19
N ASP A 81 19.20 3.22 11.27
CA ASP A 81 18.17 2.21 11.49
C ASP A 81 16.93 2.69 12.26
N ASN A 82 16.86 3.97 12.62
CA ASN A 82 15.68 4.58 13.22
C ASN A 82 14.82 5.24 12.14
N LEU A 83 13.52 5.00 12.16
CA LEU A 83 12.63 5.63 11.19
C LEU A 83 12.32 7.07 11.58
N ASP A 84 12.45 7.95 10.61
CA ASP A 84 11.97 9.32 10.61
C ASP A 84 10.57 9.39 10.00
N ILE A 85 9.84 10.49 10.22
CA ILE A 85 8.52 10.72 9.65
C ILE A 85 8.54 11.97 8.76
N LEU A 86 8.13 11.81 7.50
CA LEU A 86 7.82 12.89 6.60
C LEU A 86 6.31 13.12 6.57
N LEU A 87 5.86 14.32 6.88
CA LEU A 87 4.47 14.76 6.76
C LEU A 87 4.34 15.71 5.57
N VAL A 88 3.55 15.31 4.55
CA VAL A 88 3.39 16.10 3.33
C VAL A 88 2.13 16.96 3.42
N GLY A 89 2.23 18.25 3.07
CA GLY A 89 1.07 19.12 3.14
C GLY A 89 1.42 20.58 2.83
N LYS A 90 0.58 21.49 3.31
CA LYS A 90 0.84 22.95 3.23
C LYS A 90 2.16 23.31 3.93
N LYS A 91 2.46 22.64 5.03
CA LYS A 91 3.75 22.64 5.71
C LYS A 91 4.30 21.21 5.57
N THR A 92 5.20 21.01 4.60
CA THR A 92 5.90 19.72 4.48
C THR A 92 7.05 19.68 5.46
N THR A 93 7.06 18.71 6.37
CA THR A 93 7.95 18.69 7.54
C THR A 93 8.51 17.30 7.78
N LEU A 94 9.80 17.23 8.11
CA LEU A 94 10.46 16.03 8.61
C LEU A 94 10.51 16.05 10.14
N PHE A 95 10.27 14.90 10.74
CA PHE A 95 10.46 14.63 12.16
C PHE A 95 11.51 13.53 12.32
N ARG A 96 12.59 13.80 13.07
CA ARG A 96 13.64 12.83 13.36
C ARG A 96 13.21 11.89 14.46
N GLY A 97 13.29 10.59 14.20
CA GLY A 97 13.03 9.55 15.18
C GLY A 97 14.25 9.21 16.02
N ASP A 98 14.04 8.83 17.26
CA ASP A 98 15.11 8.36 18.17
C ASP A 98 15.20 6.83 18.28
N GLY A 99 14.40 6.10 17.51
CA GLY A 99 14.28 4.65 17.55
C GLY A 99 13.72 4.10 18.88
N LYS A 100 13.11 4.97 19.71
CA LYS A 100 12.54 4.65 21.03
C LYS A 100 11.17 5.29 21.23
N GLY A 101 10.50 5.63 20.15
CA GLY A 101 9.15 6.14 20.18
C GLY A 101 9.02 7.66 20.27
N LYS A 102 10.11 8.43 20.09
CA LYS A 102 10.06 9.90 20.09
C LYS A 102 10.51 10.49 18.76
N PHE A 103 9.83 11.56 18.39
CA PHE A 103 10.11 12.31 17.18
C PHE A 103 10.33 13.78 17.49
N THR A 104 11.31 14.38 16.83
CA THR A 104 11.64 15.80 16.95
C THR A 104 11.54 16.48 15.59
N GLU A 105 10.78 17.56 15.50
CA GLU A 105 10.64 18.34 14.25
C GLU A 105 12.00 18.87 13.80
N ASP A 106 12.35 18.60 12.52
CA ASP A 106 13.52 19.16 11.84
C ASP A 106 13.08 20.12 10.71
N PRO A 107 12.75 21.38 11.03
CA PRO A 107 12.23 22.32 10.04
C PRO A 107 13.28 22.75 9.00
N ALA A 108 14.56 22.48 9.26
CA ALA A 108 15.65 22.80 8.34
C ALA A 108 15.90 21.70 7.30
N ALA A 109 15.44 20.48 7.56
CA ALA A 109 15.75 19.33 6.72
C ALA A 109 15.35 19.54 5.25
N LEU A 110 14.15 20.06 4.98
CA LEU A 110 13.63 20.31 3.62
C LEU A 110 13.66 21.79 3.22
N GLY A 111 14.04 22.72 4.13
CA GLY A 111 14.09 24.15 3.84
C GLY A 111 12.72 24.80 3.57
N ASN A 112 11.62 24.23 4.07
CA ASN A 112 10.24 24.72 3.91
C ASN A 112 9.83 24.92 2.45
N PRO A 113 9.75 23.85 1.64
CA PRO A 113 9.45 23.97 0.22
C PRO A 113 8.05 24.56 -0.01
N GLN A 114 7.97 25.54 -0.92
CA GLN A 114 6.71 26.17 -1.27
C GLN A 114 6.10 25.46 -2.49
N GLY A 115 4.85 25.00 -2.37
CA GLY A 115 4.14 24.27 -3.42
C GLY A 115 2.80 23.72 -2.94
N TYR A 116 2.04 23.14 -3.85
CA TYR A 116 0.82 22.41 -3.50
C TYR A 116 1.14 20.89 -3.49
N PHE A 117 1.92 20.47 -2.49
CA PHE A 117 2.32 19.08 -2.33
C PHE A 117 1.20 18.24 -1.71
N LEU A 118 1.06 17.01 -2.19
CA LEU A 118 0.00 16.08 -1.82
C LEU A 118 0.55 14.79 -1.23
N GLY A 119 1.53 14.17 -1.88
CA GLY A 119 2.10 12.90 -1.50
C GLY A 119 3.60 12.82 -1.73
N CYS A 120 4.15 11.63 -1.52
CA CYS A 120 5.57 11.37 -1.73
C CYS A 120 5.82 9.95 -2.23
N ALA A 121 6.98 9.78 -2.86
CA ALA A 121 7.66 8.51 -3.06
C ALA A 121 9.07 8.61 -2.46
N VAL A 122 9.57 7.50 -1.93
CA VAL A 122 10.89 7.39 -1.28
C VAL A 122 11.73 6.34 -1.99
N GLY A 123 12.98 6.63 -2.29
CA GLY A 123 13.93 5.71 -2.91
C GLY A 123 15.31 6.36 -3.10
N ASP A 124 16.35 5.57 -3.17
CA ASP A 124 17.72 6.00 -3.47
C ASP A 124 17.89 6.08 -5.00
N TYR A 125 17.49 7.22 -5.62
CA TYR A 125 17.40 7.34 -7.07
C TYR A 125 18.77 7.46 -7.77
N ASP A 126 19.81 7.84 -7.03
CA ASP A 126 21.17 8.01 -7.61
C ASP A 126 22.19 7.01 -7.04
N ASN A 127 21.73 6.02 -6.28
CA ASN A 127 22.50 4.92 -5.71
C ASN A 127 23.65 5.38 -4.78
N ASP A 128 23.49 6.52 -4.08
CA ASP A 128 24.49 7.01 -3.13
C ASP A 128 24.37 6.39 -1.73
N GLY A 129 23.34 5.56 -1.52
CA GLY A 129 23.07 4.83 -0.27
C GLY A 129 22.18 5.56 0.71
N TYR A 130 21.64 6.73 0.35
CA TYR A 130 20.69 7.48 1.16
C TYR A 130 19.34 7.57 0.44
N GLN A 131 18.27 7.43 1.18
CA GLN A 131 16.91 7.55 0.64
C GLN A 131 16.59 9.01 0.29
N ASP A 132 16.09 9.22 -0.93
CA ASP A 132 15.63 10.49 -1.46
C ASP A 132 14.12 10.59 -1.46
N ILE A 133 13.58 11.78 -1.72
CA ILE A 133 12.15 12.05 -1.68
C ILE A 133 11.71 12.69 -3.00
N TYR A 134 10.71 12.11 -3.66
CA TYR A 134 9.93 12.81 -4.67
C TYR A 134 8.59 13.25 -4.07
N LEU A 135 8.34 14.57 -4.04
CA LEU A 135 7.06 15.15 -3.62
C LEU A 135 6.14 15.27 -4.83
N THR A 136 4.96 14.66 -4.78
CA THR A 136 3.89 14.86 -5.77
C THR A 136 3.08 16.09 -5.43
N GLY A 137 2.37 16.67 -6.41
CA GLY A 137 1.57 17.85 -6.13
C GLY A 137 0.74 18.35 -7.31
N TYR A 138 -0.14 19.31 -7.00
CA TYR A 138 -0.94 19.99 -8.00
C TYR A 138 -0.14 21.09 -8.68
N ARG A 139 0.06 20.97 -10.02
CA ARG A 139 0.90 21.82 -10.86
C ARG A 139 2.34 21.95 -10.34
N ASP A 140 2.78 20.93 -9.63
CA ASP A 140 4.11 20.83 -9.05
C ASP A 140 4.59 19.35 -9.08
N GLY A 141 5.79 19.12 -8.64
CA GLY A 141 6.43 17.82 -8.50
C GLY A 141 7.93 18.07 -8.33
N ARG A 142 8.53 17.60 -7.22
CA ARG A 142 9.91 17.93 -6.89
C ARG A 142 10.68 16.76 -6.36
N LEU A 143 11.92 16.66 -6.82
CA LEU A 143 12.91 15.70 -6.34
C LEU A 143 13.85 16.38 -5.33
N PHE A 144 13.90 15.81 -4.14
CA PHE A 144 14.76 16.22 -3.06
C PHE A 144 15.84 15.17 -2.83
N LYS A 145 17.08 15.53 -3.17
CA LYS A 145 18.23 14.68 -2.88
C LYS A 145 18.62 14.76 -1.41
N ASN A 146 18.83 13.62 -0.80
CA ASN A 146 19.37 13.49 0.54
C ASN A 146 20.88 13.82 0.53
N MET A 147 21.29 14.74 1.36
CA MET A 147 22.67 15.18 1.47
C MET A 147 23.37 14.46 2.64
N ALA A 148 23.52 13.14 2.49
CA ALA A 148 24.16 12.24 3.46
C ALA A 148 23.57 12.37 4.88
N GLY A 149 22.25 12.25 4.99
CA GLY A 149 21.51 12.26 6.27
C GLY A 149 21.28 13.61 6.90
N LYS A 150 21.96 14.67 6.42
CA LYS A 150 21.98 15.96 7.11
C LYS A 150 20.81 16.88 6.73
N LYS A 151 20.42 16.87 5.47
CA LYS A 151 19.34 17.70 4.91
C LYS A 151 19.01 17.22 3.51
N PHE A 152 17.90 17.71 2.97
CA PHE A 152 17.54 17.52 1.57
C PHE A 152 17.82 18.78 0.74
N SER A 153 18.13 18.58 -0.54
CA SER A 153 18.31 19.66 -1.52
C SER A 153 17.34 19.46 -2.67
N ASP A 154 16.55 20.48 -3.02
CA ASP A 154 15.72 20.47 -4.23
C ASP A 154 16.65 20.46 -5.46
N VAL A 155 16.67 19.32 -6.15
CA VAL A 155 17.49 19.09 -7.35
C VAL A 155 16.66 18.99 -8.63
N THR A 156 15.37 19.25 -8.57
CA THR A 156 14.42 19.09 -9.68
C THR A 156 14.88 19.78 -10.96
N ALA A 157 15.45 20.98 -10.82
CA ALA A 157 15.95 21.72 -11.97
C ALA A 157 17.12 20.98 -12.63
N GLY A 158 16.99 20.69 -13.93
CA GLY A 158 18.01 20.01 -14.72
C GLY A 158 18.03 18.49 -14.62
N THR A 159 17.13 17.86 -13.84
CA THR A 159 16.98 16.40 -13.82
C THR A 159 16.22 15.85 -15.03
N GLY A 160 15.43 16.67 -15.72
CA GLY A 160 14.52 16.24 -16.77
C GLY A 160 13.09 15.94 -16.26
N LEU A 161 12.89 15.93 -14.93
CA LEU A 161 11.54 15.84 -14.35
C LEU A 161 10.75 17.10 -14.64
N THR A 162 9.50 16.92 -15.03
CA THR A 162 8.58 18.02 -15.32
C THR A 162 7.52 18.15 -14.23
N LYS A 163 7.01 19.36 -14.06
CA LYS A 163 5.85 19.59 -13.17
C LYS A 163 4.66 18.78 -13.64
N GLN A 164 4.04 18.08 -12.70
CA GLN A 164 2.85 17.30 -12.99
C GLN A 164 1.60 18.20 -12.99
N PRO A 165 0.61 17.94 -13.88
CA PRO A 165 -0.66 18.69 -13.87
C PRO A 165 -1.38 18.56 -12.53
N TRP A 166 -1.50 17.32 -12.04
CA TRP A 166 -2.05 16.98 -10.74
C TRP A 166 -1.51 15.62 -10.29
N GLY A 167 -0.25 15.60 -9.86
CA GLY A 167 0.39 14.38 -9.35
C GLY A 167 -0.21 13.95 -8.01
N THR A 168 -0.60 12.67 -7.93
CA THR A 168 -1.16 12.03 -6.74
C THR A 168 -0.15 11.08 -6.11
N SER A 169 -0.32 9.76 -6.24
CA SER A 169 0.71 8.80 -5.81
C SER A 169 1.85 8.70 -6.82
N ALA A 170 3.00 8.26 -6.35
CA ALA A 170 4.15 7.95 -7.20
C ALA A 170 4.88 6.72 -6.68
N THR A 171 5.62 6.03 -7.56
CA THR A 171 6.45 4.88 -7.21
C THR A 171 7.80 4.97 -7.88
N PHE A 172 8.84 4.58 -7.15
CA PHE A 172 10.16 4.28 -7.67
C PHE A 172 10.29 2.78 -7.94
N ALA A 173 10.77 2.40 -9.13
CA ALA A 173 11.11 1.02 -9.48
C ALA A 173 12.13 1.01 -10.63
N ASP A 174 12.84 -0.08 -10.82
CA ASP A 174 13.78 -0.27 -11.93
C ASP A 174 13.07 -0.97 -13.11
N PHE A 175 12.30 -0.20 -13.88
CA PHE A 175 11.44 -0.76 -14.94
C PHE A 175 12.24 -1.29 -16.15
N ASN A 176 13.47 -0.82 -16.34
CA ASN A 176 14.32 -1.20 -17.47
C ASN A 176 15.46 -2.18 -17.07
N ARG A 177 15.61 -2.46 -15.77
CA ARG A 177 16.62 -3.37 -15.18
C ARG A 177 18.05 -2.91 -15.43
N ASP A 178 18.28 -1.60 -15.37
CA ASP A 178 19.63 -1.02 -15.51
C ASP A 178 20.31 -0.72 -14.15
N GLY A 179 19.63 -1.01 -13.04
CA GLY A 179 20.13 -0.82 -11.68
C GLY A 179 19.91 0.59 -11.14
N MET A 180 19.16 1.45 -11.85
CA MET A 180 18.75 2.77 -11.41
C MET A 180 17.24 2.82 -11.19
N LEU A 181 16.79 3.58 -10.21
CA LEU A 181 15.37 3.77 -10.00
C LEU A 181 14.78 4.75 -11.01
N ASP A 182 13.77 4.27 -11.74
CA ASP A 182 12.84 5.06 -12.55
C ASP A 182 11.70 5.59 -11.68
N LEU A 183 10.88 6.49 -12.20
CA LEU A 183 9.78 7.10 -11.47
C LEU A 183 8.48 7.07 -12.31
N TYR A 184 7.41 6.50 -11.74
CA TYR A 184 6.06 6.68 -12.28
C TYR A 184 5.25 7.58 -11.35
N VAL A 185 4.55 8.58 -11.94
CA VAL A 185 3.66 9.50 -11.21
C VAL A 185 2.25 9.36 -11.78
N ALA A 186 1.30 8.95 -10.95
CA ALA A 186 -0.12 9.00 -11.32
C ALA A 186 -0.60 10.45 -11.34
N ASN A 187 -1.50 10.78 -12.28
CA ASN A 187 -2.16 12.07 -12.38
C ASN A 187 -3.69 11.89 -12.34
N TYR A 188 -4.38 12.85 -11.72
CA TYR A 188 -5.80 12.69 -11.44
C TYR A 188 -6.70 13.25 -12.52
N ALA A 189 -6.92 14.55 -12.57
CA ALA A 189 -7.90 15.16 -13.46
C ALA A 189 -7.43 16.53 -13.96
N ILE A 190 -8.00 16.95 -15.10
CA ILE A 190 -7.80 18.30 -15.62
C ILE A 190 -8.66 19.26 -14.80
N PHE A 191 -8.02 20.02 -13.91
CA PHE A 191 -8.67 20.94 -12.99
C PHE A 191 -7.92 22.28 -12.90
N GLY A 192 -8.66 23.33 -12.54
CA GLY A 192 -8.09 24.65 -12.29
C GLY A 192 -9.14 25.75 -12.25
N PRO A 193 -8.75 27.01 -11.96
CA PRO A 193 -9.71 28.11 -11.72
C PRO A 193 -10.66 28.42 -12.89
N LYS A 194 -10.31 27.98 -14.10
CA LYS A 194 -11.13 28.18 -15.32
C LYS A 194 -11.90 26.93 -15.73
N VAL A 195 -11.73 25.82 -15.03
CA VAL A 195 -12.45 24.56 -15.28
C VAL A 195 -13.74 24.55 -14.46
N MET A 196 -14.88 24.39 -15.09
CA MET A 196 -16.19 24.45 -14.45
C MET A 196 -16.89 23.09 -14.56
N PRO A 197 -17.72 22.71 -13.57
CA PRO A 197 -18.04 23.46 -12.33
C PRO A 197 -16.94 23.38 -11.28
N GLN A 198 -16.83 24.39 -10.40
CA GLN A 198 -15.94 24.32 -9.22
C GLN A 198 -16.63 23.61 -8.05
N LEU A 199 -17.92 23.82 -7.89
CA LEU A 199 -18.81 23.19 -6.92
C LEU A 199 -20.09 22.74 -7.62
N CYS A 200 -20.72 21.70 -7.08
CA CYS A 200 -21.96 21.13 -7.57
C CYS A 200 -23.08 21.29 -6.55
N SER A 201 -24.33 21.42 -7.04
CA SER A 201 -25.50 21.51 -6.18
C SER A 201 -26.12 20.13 -5.97
N PHE A 202 -26.27 19.74 -4.70
CA PHE A 202 -26.97 18.54 -4.26
C PHE A 202 -28.19 18.98 -3.44
N ASN A 203 -29.38 18.85 -4.01
CA ASN A 203 -30.63 19.32 -3.38
C ASN A 203 -30.58 20.79 -2.91
N GLY A 204 -29.91 21.66 -3.65
CA GLY A 204 -29.73 23.08 -3.31
C GLY A 204 -28.52 23.38 -2.42
N ILE A 205 -27.82 22.38 -1.93
CA ILE A 205 -26.60 22.52 -1.12
C ILE A 205 -25.38 22.45 -2.03
N MET A 206 -24.51 23.46 -1.98
CA MET A 206 -23.26 23.48 -2.73
C MET A 206 -22.21 22.62 -2.03
N SER A 207 -21.59 21.72 -2.77
CA SER A 207 -20.55 20.81 -2.28
C SER A 207 -19.54 20.47 -3.36
N SER A 208 -18.50 19.71 -3.02
CA SER A 208 -17.52 19.21 -3.99
C SER A 208 -18.21 18.41 -5.10
N CYS A 209 -17.82 18.66 -6.36
CA CYS A 209 -18.23 17.82 -7.49
C CYS A 209 -17.49 16.48 -7.48
N GLY A 210 -18.14 15.43 -8.00
CA GLY A 210 -17.46 14.16 -8.27
C GLY A 210 -16.51 14.23 -9.47
N PRO A 211 -15.64 13.23 -9.65
CA PRO A 211 -14.61 13.23 -10.69
C PRO A 211 -15.17 13.22 -12.13
N ARG A 212 -16.41 12.74 -12.33
CA ARG A 212 -17.06 12.68 -13.65
C ARG A 212 -17.22 14.03 -14.33
N PHE A 213 -17.17 15.13 -13.57
CA PHE A 213 -17.28 16.48 -14.11
C PHE A 213 -15.98 16.99 -14.74
N TYR A 214 -14.88 16.23 -14.64
CA TYR A 214 -13.56 16.65 -15.10
C TYR A 214 -12.94 15.58 -16.01
N ASP A 215 -12.26 16.04 -17.07
CA ASP A 215 -11.54 15.12 -17.94
C ASP A 215 -10.41 14.43 -17.18
N PRO A 216 -10.18 13.13 -17.42
CA PRO A 216 -9.10 12.40 -16.77
C PRO A 216 -7.73 12.89 -17.24
N GLU A 217 -6.78 13.03 -16.31
CA GLU A 217 -5.38 13.20 -16.62
C GLU A 217 -4.65 11.84 -16.51
N ARG A 218 -3.57 11.69 -17.25
CA ARG A 218 -2.83 10.42 -17.34
C ARG A 218 -1.48 10.53 -16.66
N GLY A 219 -1.01 9.42 -16.07
CA GLY A 219 0.27 9.34 -15.42
C GLY A 219 1.46 9.55 -16.35
N THR A 220 2.63 9.80 -15.74
CA THR A 220 3.90 10.03 -16.44
C THR A 220 4.96 9.05 -15.96
N LEU A 221 5.62 8.38 -16.92
CA LEU A 221 6.75 7.49 -16.68
C LEU A 221 8.05 8.19 -17.05
N PHE A 222 8.88 8.41 -16.05
CA PHE A 222 10.23 8.97 -16.18
C PHE A 222 11.25 7.86 -16.01
N ILE A 223 12.07 7.64 -17.03
CA ILE A 223 13.14 6.65 -17.01
C ILE A 223 14.47 7.34 -16.71
N ALA A 224 15.20 6.81 -15.75
CA ALA A 224 16.56 7.24 -15.43
C ALA A 224 17.49 6.98 -16.64
N THR A 225 18.28 7.97 -17.03
CA THR A 225 19.21 7.88 -18.15
C THR A 225 20.67 7.98 -17.72
N ALA A 226 20.87 8.45 -16.52
CA ALA A 226 22.12 8.52 -15.77
C ALA A 226 21.76 8.90 -14.33
N ALA A 227 22.67 8.75 -13.39
CA ALA A 227 22.46 9.17 -12.02
C ALA A 227 21.94 10.63 -11.97
N GLY A 228 20.72 10.80 -11.45
CA GLY A 228 20.04 12.09 -11.33
C GLY A 228 19.49 12.70 -12.62
N LYS A 229 19.35 11.93 -13.70
CA LYS A 229 18.75 12.38 -14.96
C LYS A 229 17.63 11.47 -15.41
N PHE A 230 16.52 12.08 -15.83
CA PHE A 230 15.31 11.37 -16.25
C PHE A 230 14.84 11.84 -17.63
N SER A 231 14.13 10.97 -18.32
CA SER A 231 13.43 11.27 -19.57
C SER A 231 11.99 10.78 -19.50
N ASP A 232 11.02 11.59 -19.90
CA ASP A 232 9.63 11.17 -20.06
C ASP A 232 9.53 10.22 -21.27
N LEU A 233 9.31 8.93 -20.98
CA LEU A 233 9.12 7.90 -21.99
C LEU A 233 7.68 7.36 -22.04
N SER A 234 6.72 8.00 -21.36
CA SER A 234 5.32 7.54 -21.24
C SER A 234 4.69 7.18 -22.58
N ALA A 235 4.83 8.06 -23.58
CA ALA A 235 4.24 7.85 -24.91
C ALA A 235 5.00 6.75 -25.70
N LYS A 236 6.34 6.74 -25.61
CA LYS A 236 7.19 5.81 -26.35
C LYS A 236 7.03 4.37 -25.87
N THR A 237 6.88 4.17 -24.56
CA THR A 237 6.76 2.84 -23.95
C THR A 237 5.31 2.31 -23.93
N GLY A 238 4.33 3.18 -24.14
CA GLY A 238 2.91 2.84 -24.01
C GLY A 238 2.34 3.05 -22.60
N ALA A 239 3.14 3.46 -21.62
CA ALA A 239 2.69 3.72 -20.24
C ALA A 239 1.64 4.82 -20.12
N LYS A 240 1.46 5.66 -21.17
CA LYS A 240 0.39 6.68 -21.24
C LYS A 240 -0.98 6.11 -21.64
N LYS A 241 -1.06 4.81 -21.98
CA LYS A 241 -2.32 4.15 -22.39
C LYS A 241 -3.10 3.63 -21.17
N VAL A 242 -3.46 4.54 -20.30
CA VAL A 242 -4.20 4.30 -19.06
C VAL A 242 -5.57 4.97 -19.12
N SER A 243 -6.48 4.52 -18.26
CA SER A 243 -7.82 5.10 -18.10
C SER A 243 -7.75 6.55 -17.62
N GLY A 244 -6.81 6.84 -16.71
CA GLY A 244 -6.63 8.14 -16.06
C GLY A 244 -7.39 8.27 -14.75
N ARG A 245 -7.37 9.45 -14.12
CA ARG A 245 -7.84 9.70 -12.75
C ARG A 245 -7.16 8.80 -11.73
N GLY A 246 -5.87 8.53 -11.93
CA GLY A 246 -5.08 7.71 -11.02
C GLY A 246 -4.90 8.38 -9.66
N LEU A 247 -5.19 7.65 -8.59
CA LEU A 247 -5.01 8.08 -7.21
C LEU A 247 -3.94 7.27 -6.50
N GLY A 248 -4.08 5.94 -6.43
CA GLY A 248 -3.08 5.02 -5.89
C GLY A 248 -2.22 4.40 -6.98
N VAL A 249 -0.95 4.13 -6.67
CA VAL A 249 -0.04 3.41 -7.57
C VAL A 249 0.86 2.48 -6.78
N ALA A 250 1.12 1.28 -7.32
CA ALA A 250 2.06 0.34 -6.76
C ALA A 250 2.75 -0.46 -7.88
N ALA A 251 4.06 -0.64 -7.75
CA ALA A 251 4.86 -1.38 -8.71
C ALA A 251 5.28 -2.74 -8.16
N LEU A 252 5.21 -3.79 -8.98
CA LEU A 252 5.66 -5.13 -8.61
C LEU A 252 5.80 -6.02 -9.85
N ASP A 253 6.75 -6.96 -9.81
CA ASP A 253 6.80 -8.13 -10.69
C ASP A 253 5.76 -9.18 -10.25
N PHE A 254 4.49 -8.92 -10.54
CA PHE A 254 3.36 -9.70 -10.04
C PHE A 254 3.22 -11.09 -10.67
N ASP A 255 3.86 -11.33 -11.80
CA ASP A 255 3.83 -12.60 -12.56
C ASP A 255 5.19 -13.31 -12.64
N PHE A 256 6.17 -12.83 -11.88
CA PHE A 256 7.54 -13.34 -11.82
C PHE A 256 8.24 -13.38 -13.17
N SER A 257 7.89 -12.46 -14.06
CA SER A 257 8.55 -12.31 -15.38
C SER A 257 9.95 -11.68 -15.29
N GLY A 258 10.29 -11.15 -14.11
CA GLY A 258 11.49 -10.38 -13.85
C GLY A 258 11.36 -8.90 -14.24
N GLN A 259 10.14 -8.41 -14.48
CA GLN A 259 9.87 -7.02 -14.89
C GLN A 259 8.80 -6.41 -13.96
N ASP A 260 9.15 -5.32 -13.28
CA ASP A 260 8.15 -4.59 -12.52
C ASP A 260 7.08 -4.01 -13.44
N SER A 261 5.83 -4.24 -13.08
CA SER A 261 4.61 -3.74 -13.71
C SER A 261 3.97 -2.70 -12.80
N ILE A 262 3.01 -1.92 -13.29
CA ILE A 262 2.40 -0.82 -12.53
C ILE A 262 0.90 -1.06 -12.41
N ALA A 263 0.40 -1.20 -11.19
CA ALA A 263 -1.03 -1.17 -10.89
C ALA A 263 -1.45 0.24 -10.47
N ILE A 264 -2.61 0.69 -10.97
CA ILE A 264 -3.14 2.04 -10.73
C ILE A 264 -4.60 1.95 -10.33
N ALA A 265 -4.92 2.46 -9.16
CA ALA A 265 -6.29 2.66 -8.71
C ALA A 265 -6.84 3.96 -9.32
N ASN A 266 -7.90 3.84 -10.12
CA ASN A 266 -8.51 4.96 -10.82
C ASN A 266 -9.87 5.32 -10.22
N ASP A 267 -10.14 6.60 -10.05
CA ASP A 267 -11.40 7.09 -9.47
C ASP A 267 -12.52 7.10 -10.51
N GLU A 268 -13.54 6.26 -10.29
CA GLU A 268 -14.70 6.04 -11.16
C GLU A 268 -14.33 5.65 -12.62
N LEU A 269 -13.18 5.05 -12.82
CA LEU A 269 -12.73 4.49 -14.09
C LEU A 269 -12.14 3.09 -13.85
N PRO A 270 -12.09 2.23 -14.90
CA PRO A 270 -11.46 0.90 -14.76
C PRO A 270 -10.05 0.98 -14.18
N GLY A 271 -9.71 0.10 -13.26
CA GLY A 271 -8.35 -0.04 -12.75
C GLY A 271 -7.38 -0.38 -13.88
N ASP A 272 -6.18 0.18 -13.84
CA ASP A 272 -5.15 -0.13 -14.84
C ASP A 272 -4.09 -1.06 -14.25
N LEU A 273 -3.68 -2.08 -15.02
CA LEU A 273 -2.52 -2.92 -14.78
C LEU A 273 -1.61 -2.82 -15.99
N LEU A 274 -0.61 -1.97 -15.91
CA LEU A 274 0.38 -1.79 -16.96
C LEU A 274 1.44 -2.89 -16.86
N LYS A 275 1.24 -3.98 -17.59
CA LYS A 275 2.21 -5.07 -17.69
C LYS A 275 3.41 -4.62 -18.51
N ASN A 276 4.61 -4.74 -17.93
CA ASN A 276 5.88 -4.42 -18.56
C ASN A 276 6.47 -5.67 -19.26
N THR A 277 6.86 -5.52 -20.52
CA THR A 277 7.56 -6.55 -21.29
C THR A 277 8.79 -5.94 -21.98
N GLY A 278 9.84 -5.65 -21.17
CA GLY A 278 11.06 -5.02 -21.67
C GLY A 278 10.85 -3.58 -22.15
N MET A 279 10.31 -2.74 -21.29
CA MET A 279 9.98 -1.33 -21.57
C MET A 279 8.85 -1.11 -22.57
N LYS A 280 8.05 -2.11 -22.84
CA LYS A 280 6.75 -1.98 -23.52
C LYS A 280 5.66 -2.26 -22.52
N PHE A 281 4.87 -1.23 -22.20
CA PHE A 281 3.74 -1.33 -21.30
C PHE A 281 2.44 -1.56 -22.07
N THR A 282 1.70 -2.59 -21.65
CA THR A 282 0.35 -2.89 -22.16
C THR A 282 -0.60 -2.88 -20.97
N ASN A 283 -1.72 -2.18 -21.12
CA ASN A 283 -2.74 -2.17 -20.08
C ASN A 283 -3.54 -3.49 -20.12
N GLU A 284 -3.29 -4.35 -19.16
CA GLU A 284 -3.94 -5.66 -19.03
C GLU A 284 -5.06 -5.66 -17.98
N GLY A 285 -5.40 -4.54 -17.35
CA GLY A 285 -6.38 -4.48 -16.27
C GLY A 285 -7.68 -5.21 -16.58
N ALA A 286 -8.28 -4.99 -17.75
CA ALA A 286 -9.51 -5.67 -18.17
C ALA A 286 -9.29 -7.17 -18.48
N ASN A 287 -8.16 -7.52 -19.09
CA ASN A 287 -7.84 -8.91 -19.44
C ASN A 287 -7.43 -9.74 -18.22
N SER A 288 -6.75 -9.10 -17.27
CA SER A 288 -6.30 -9.75 -16.05
C SER A 288 -7.41 -9.95 -15.01
N GLY A 289 -8.51 -9.20 -15.10
CA GLY A 289 -9.60 -9.20 -14.12
C GLY A 289 -9.48 -8.15 -13.02
N THR A 290 -8.46 -7.26 -13.04
CA THR A 290 -8.25 -6.24 -12.00
C THR A 290 -8.90 -4.88 -12.27
N ALA A 291 -9.50 -4.69 -13.47
CA ALA A 291 -10.13 -3.43 -13.85
C ALA A 291 -11.51 -3.20 -13.22
N TYR A 292 -12.19 -4.27 -12.83
CA TYR A 292 -13.58 -4.28 -12.40
C TYR A 292 -13.77 -5.21 -11.20
N ASP A 293 -14.86 -5.01 -10.45
CA ASP A 293 -15.30 -5.95 -9.43
C ASP A 293 -15.87 -7.24 -10.04
N GLY A 294 -16.23 -8.20 -9.17
CA GLY A 294 -16.84 -9.48 -9.58
C GLY A 294 -18.20 -9.34 -10.29
N GLU A 295 -18.81 -8.15 -10.29
CA GLU A 295 -20.05 -7.81 -11.01
C GLU A 295 -19.79 -7.00 -12.30
N GLY A 296 -18.54 -6.74 -12.63
CA GLY A 296 -18.13 -6.01 -13.84
C GLY A 296 -18.27 -4.49 -13.73
N ARG A 297 -18.26 -3.92 -12.51
CA ARG A 297 -18.36 -2.47 -12.28
C ARG A 297 -16.98 -1.87 -12.02
N ALA A 298 -16.72 -0.69 -12.58
CA ALA A 298 -15.60 0.14 -12.17
C ALA A 298 -15.94 0.88 -10.87
N HIS A 299 -14.97 1.00 -9.98
CA HIS A 299 -15.11 1.66 -8.69
C HIS A 299 -14.39 3.00 -8.60
N GLY A 300 -14.70 3.78 -7.57
CA GLY A 300 -13.88 4.91 -7.14
C GLY A 300 -12.62 4.40 -6.45
N GLY A 301 -11.64 3.92 -7.23
CA GLY A 301 -10.39 3.39 -6.72
C GLY A 301 -9.48 4.50 -6.17
N MET A 302 -8.93 4.31 -4.95
CA MET A 302 -8.10 5.29 -4.26
C MET A 302 -6.72 4.72 -3.89
N GLY A 303 -6.55 4.16 -2.72
CA GLY A 303 -5.33 3.47 -2.33
C GLY A 303 -5.23 2.07 -2.94
N ILE A 304 -4.02 1.54 -3.00
CA ILE A 304 -3.72 0.25 -3.63
C ILE A 304 -2.51 -0.37 -2.93
N ASP A 305 -2.47 -1.70 -2.80
CA ASP A 305 -1.29 -2.38 -2.28
C ASP A 305 -1.18 -3.81 -2.80
N TRP A 306 0.07 -4.32 -2.87
CA TRP A 306 0.39 -5.70 -3.21
C TRP A 306 0.74 -6.51 -1.97
N GLY A 307 0.29 -7.76 -1.90
CA GLY A 307 0.68 -8.69 -0.84
C GLY A 307 0.15 -10.10 -1.07
N ASP A 308 0.86 -11.10 -0.60
CA ASP A 308 0.46 -12.50 -0.62
C ASP A 308 -0.34 -12.78 0.66
N TYR A 309 -1.69 -12.56 0.60
CA TYR A 309 -2.50 -12.61 1.83
C TYR A 309 -2.79 -14.03 2.31
N ASP A 310 -2.79 -15.01 1.41
CA ASP A 310 -3.11 -16.41 1.75
C ASP A 310 -1.88 -17.35 1.75
N ASN A 311 -0.70 -16.76 1.52
CA ASN A 311 0.59 -17.46 1.47
C ASN A 311 0.64 -18.57 0.41
N ASP A 312 -0.04 -18.37 -0.75
CA ASP A 312 0.03 -19.27 -1.89
C ASP A 312 1.29 -19.05 -2.75
N GLY A 313 2.10 -18.03 -2.42
CA GLY A 313 3.35 -17.67 -3.06
C GLY A 313 3.18 -16.77 -4.28
N LYS A 314 2.00 -16.17 -4.49
CA LYS A 314 1.71 -15.19 -5.52
C LYS A 314 1.20 -13.88 -4.90
N PRO A 315 1.64 -12.72 -5.39
CA PRO A 315 1.17 -11.46 -4.85
C PRO A 315 -0.25 -11.15 -5.33
N ASP A 316 -1.12 -10.82 -4.38
CA ASP A 316 -2.49 -10.38 -4.59
C ASP A 316 -2.57 -8.86 -4.57
N LEU A 317 -3.66 -8.29 -5.08
CA LEU A 317 -3.86 -6.86 -5.19
C LEU A 317 -5.08 -6.43 -4.37
N VAL A 318 -4.90 -5.47 -3.45
CA VAL A 318 -6.00 -4.82 -2.74
C VAL A 318 -6.19 -3.39 -3.22
N VAL A 319 -7.45 -2.95 -3.38
CA VAL A 319 -7.80 -1.58 -3.79
C VAL A 319 -8.85 -1.01 -2.85
N ALA A 320 -8.54 0.16 -2.28
CA ALA A 320 -9.47 0.99 -1.52
C ALA A 320 -10.49 1.65 -2.46
N THR A 321 -11.76 1.71 -2.05
CA THR A 321 -12.85 2.17 -2.90
C THR A 321 -13.79 3.13 -2.18
N PHE A 322 -14.73 3.70 -2.93
CA PHE A 322 -15.74 4.62 -2.42
C PHE A 322 -16.75 3.94 -1.49
N SER A 323 -17.62 4.73 -0.83
CA SER A 323 -18.70 4.21 0.02
C SER A 323 -19.69 3.38 -0.78
N HIS A 324 -20.23 2.34 -0.15
CA HIS A 324 -21.15 1.36 -0.75
C HIS A 324 -20.59 0.56 -1.93
N GLU A 325 -19.27 0.63 -2.14
CA GLU A 325 -18.54 -0.24 -3.04
C GLU A 325 -17.73 -1.27 -2.23
N VAL A 326 -17.49 -2.46 -2.80
CA VAL A 326 -16.62 -3.46 -2.19
C VAL A 326 -15.18 -2.94 -2.16
N LYS A 327 -14.44 -3.16 -1.06
CA LYS A 327 -12.99 -2.95 -1.03
C LYS A 327 -12.39 -4.13 -1.79
N SER A 328 -11.85 -3.85 -2.99
CA SER A 328 -11.51 -4.92 -3.92
C SER A 328 -10.27 -5.69 -3.47
N LEU A 329 -10.37 -7.01 -3.43
CA LEU A 329 -9.27 -7.93 -3.19
C LEU A 329 -9.20 -8.91 -4.37
N TYR A 330 -8.20 -8.73 -5.22
CA TYR A 330 -7.97 -9.53 -6.40
C TYR A 330 -6.91 -10.59 -6.10
N HIS A 331 -7.35 -11.85 -5.99
CA HIS A 331 -6.47 -12.99 -5.78
C HIS A 331 -5.79 -13.41 -7.09
N ASN A 332 -4.48 -13.59 -7.06
CA ASN A 332 -3.66 -13.94 -8.20
C ASN A 332 -3.70 -15.46 -8.49
N GLU A 333 -4.43 -15.87 -9.50
CA GLU A 333 -4.51 -17.28 -9.91
C GLU A 333 -3.26 -17.76 -10.69
N GLY A 334 -2.30 -16.84 -10.94
CA GLY A 334 -1.14 -17.09 -11.79
C GLY A 334 -1.41 -16.83 -13.27
N GLY A 335 -0.33 -16.79 -14.07
CA GLY A 335 -0.44 -16.52 -15.51
C GLY A 335 -0.94 -15.12 -15.86
N GLY A 336 -0.99 -14.20 -14.91
CA GLY A 336 -1.46 -12.83 -15.08
C GLY A 336 -2.98 -12.68 -14.93
N PHE A 337 -3.68 -13.66 -14.35
CA PHE A 337 -5.12 -13.62 -14.09
C PHE A 337 -5.43 -13.48 -12.62
N PHE A 338 -6.46 -12.69 -12.32
CA PHE A 338 -6.93 -12.42 -10.97
C PHE A 338 -8.43 -12.69 -10.85
N ILE A 339 -8.87 -13.12 -9.67
CA ILE A 339 -10.28 -13.28 -9.32
C ILE A 339 -10.60 -12.39 -8.12
N ASP A 340 -11.69 -11.64 -8.20
CA ASP A 340 -12.20 -10.86 -7.07
C ASP A 340 -12.68 -11.79 -5.94
N LYS A 341 -12.02 -11.71 -4.79
CA LYS A 341 -12.33 -12.46 -3.55
C LYS A 341 -12.90 -11.57 -2.45
N SER A 342 -13.16 -10.30 -2.71
CA SER A 342 -13.57 -9.28 -1.72
C SER A 342 -14.70 -9.74 -0.81
N THR A 343 -15.78 -10.25 -1.41
CA THR A 343 -16.94 -10.74 -0.66
C THR A 343 -16.65 -12.08 0.03
N MET A 344 -15.92 -12.98 -0.64
CA MET A 344 -15.64 -14.32 -0.10
C MET A 344 -14.75 -14.27 1.14
N THR A 345 -13.87 -13.30 1.22
CA THR A 345 -12.95 -13.12 2.34
C THR A 345 -13.55 -12.28 3.47
N GLY A 346 -14.76 -11.73 3.32
CA GLY A 346 -15.40 -10.87 4.33
C GLY A 346 -14.76 -9.48 4.48
N LEU A 347 -13.79 -9.12 3.62
CA LEU A 347 -13.09 -7.84 3.73
C LEU A 347 -14.04 -6.64 3.71
N SER A 348 -15.10 -6.71 2.93
CA SER A 348 -16.02 -5.58 2.75
C SER A 348 -17.21 -5.55 3.71
N ASP A 349 -17.45 -6.57 4.53
CA ASP A 349 -18.68 -6.71 5.29
C ASP A 349 -18.99 -5.53 6.21
N THR A 350 -17.98 -5.01 6.91
CA THR A 350 -18.14 -3.89 7.87
C THR A 350 -17.65 -2.56 7.32
N VAL A 351 -16.75 -2.55 6.32
CA VAL A 351 -16.08 -1.33 5.82
C VAL A 351 -16.77 -0.72 4.59
N GLN A 352 -17.70 -1.43 3.95
CA GLN A 352 -18.39 -1.00 2.74
C GLN A 352 -19.09 0.37 2.87
N PRO A 353 -19.71 0.76 4.01
CA PRO A 353 -20.35 2.06 4.12
C PRO A 353 -19.41 3.27 4.07
N PHE A 354 -18.10 3.05 4.24
CA PHE A 354 -17.11 4.10 4.38
C PHE A 354 -16.29 4.30 3.10
N ILE A 355 -15.76 5.52 2.93
CA ILE A 355 -14.81 5.85 1.86
C ILE A 355 -13.42 5.54 2.37
N THR A 356 -12.75 4.57 1.77
CA THR A 356 -11.38 4.21 2.12
C THR A 356 -10.40 4.88 1.18
N PHE A 357 -9.42 5.61 1.72
CA PHE A 357 -8.31 6.17 0.98
C PHE A 357 -7.04 5.32 1.15
N GLY A 358 -6.43 5.36 2.31
CA GLY A 358 -5.27 4.52 2.61
C GLY A 358 -5.69 3.08 2.90
N ILE A 359 -5.02 2.13 2.28
CA ILE A 359 -5.14 0.70 2.56
C ILE A 359 -3.75 0.08 2.49
N LYS A 360 -3.36 -0.72 3.49
CA LYS A 360 -2.01 -1.27 3.54
C LYS A 360 -1.99 -2.66 4.16
N PHE A 361 -1.31 -3.58 3.50
CA PHE A 361 -0.96 -4.88 4.03
C PHE A 361 0.24 -4.81 4.99
N PHE A 362 0.15 -5.46 6.14
CA PHE A 362 1.25 -5.67 7.08
C PHE A 362 0.90 -6.79 8.06
N ASP A 363 1.89 -7.42 8.65
CA ASP A 363 1.70 -8.49 9.63
C ASP A 363 1.75 -7.88 11.05
N ALA A 364 0.58 -7.64 11.65
CA ALA A 364 0.46 -6.91 12.92
C ALA A 364 0.87 -7.74 14.14
N ASN A 365 0.85 -9.07 14.04
CA ASN A 365 1.09 -9.99 15.15
C ASN A 365 2.20 -11.00 14.89
N ASN A 366 2.93 -10.83 13.80
CA ASN A 366 4.03 -11.71 13.38
C ASN A 366 3.62 -13.18 13.17
N ASP A 367 2.35 -13.47 12.82
CA ASP A 367 1.88 -14.86 12.60
C ASP A 367 2.20 -15.38 11.20
N GLY A 368 2.69 -14.50 10.31
CA GLY A 368 3.05 -14.79 8.93
C GLY A 368 1.93 -14.54 7.94
N PHE A 369 0.72 -14.17 8.37
CA PHE A 369 -0.36 -13.71 7.52
C PHE A 369 -0.46 -12.19 7.58
N ILE A 370 -0.57 -11.54 6.43
CA ILE A 370 -0.65 -10.08 6.37
C ILE A 370 -2.08 -9.61 6.60
N ASP A 371 -2.24 -8.69 7.53
CA ASP A 371 -3.47 -8.01 7.91
C ASP A 371 -3.69 -6.74 7.08
N LEU A 372 -4.79 -6.01 7.30
CA LEU A 372 -5.07 -4.75 6.63
C LEU A 372 -5.44 -3.65 7.63
N LEU A 373 -4.86 -2.47 7.42
CA LEU A 373 -5.34 -1.22 8.03
C LEU A 373 -5.96 -0.34 6.95
N LEU A 374 -7.11 0.30 7.27
CA LEU A 374 -7.87 1.12 6.36
C LEU A 374 -8.07 2.52 6.94
N SER A 375 -7.63 3.53 6.19
CA SER A 375 -7.79 4.96 6.53
C SER A 375 -9.01 5.52 5.79
N ASN A 376 -10.06 5.88 6.54
CA ASN A 376 -11.33 6.32 5.98
C ASN A 376 -11.62 7.80 6.25
N GLY A 377 -12.34 8.42 5.32
CA GLY A 377 -12.81 9.81 5.43
C GLY A 377 -13.62 10.22 4.21
N HIS A 378 -14.70 10.97 4.40
CA HIS A 378 -15.53 11.40 3.29
C HIS A 378 -14.82 12.46 2.43
N VAL A 379 -15.26 12.63 1.17
CA VAL A 379 -14.74 13.65 0.24
C VAL A 379 -15.46 14.99 0.39
N GLN A 380 -16.70 15.00 0.81
CA GLN A 380 -17.50 16.21 0.97
C GLN A 380 -17.48 16.67 2.43
N ASP A 381 -16.90 17.84 2.69
CA ASP A 381 -16.75 18.42 4.02
C ASP A 381 -18.10 18.80 4.68
N ASN A 382 -19.16 18.92 3.89
CA ASN A 382 -20.53 19.20 4.34
C ASN A 382 -21.51 18.06 4.02
N ILE A 383 -21.03 16.82 3.94
CA ILE A 383 -21.86 15.66 3.56
C ILE A 383 -23.07 15.50 4.49
N ALA A 384 -22.94 15.78 5.78
CA ALA A 384 -24.04 15.66 6.73
C ALA A 384 -25.24 16.61 6.42
N ASP A 385 -25.03 17.65 5.63
CA ASP A 385 -26.12 18.51 5.13
C ASP A 385 -26.81 17.90 3.90
N VAL A 386 -26.06 17.12 3.09
CA VAL A 386 -26.54 16.47 1.86
C VAL A 386 -27.16 15.10 2.16
N ASP A 387 -26.48 14.30 3.00
CA ASP A 387 -26.89 12.95 3.41
C ASP A 387 -26.68 12.77 4.93
N LYS A 388 -27.79 12.66 5.66
CA LYS A 388 -27.80 12.50 7.13
C LYS A 388 -27.25 11.16 7.62
N SER A 389 -27.09 10.18 6.75
CA SER A 389 -26.52 8.87 7.08
C SER A 389 -25.00 8.83 7.02
N SER A 390 -24.37 9.84 6.42
CA SER A 390 -22.92 9.94 6.24
C SER A 390 -22.29 11.02 7.11
N THR A 391 -21.00 10.81 7.44
CA THR A 391 -20.19 11.78 8.20
C THR A 391 -18.91 12.09 7.44
N TYR A 392 -18.40 13.32 7.60
CA TYR A 392 -17.14 13.73 6.98
C TYR A 392 -15.92 13.03 7.62
N PRO A 393 -15.73 13.07 8.96
CA PRO A 393 -14.81 12.18 9.64
C PRO A 393 -15.37 10.75 9.69
N GLN A 394 -14.53 9.76 9.42
CA GLN A 394 -14.91 8.35 9.42
C GLN A 394 -13.90 7.51 10.24
N PRO A 395 -14.29 6.32 10.75
CA PRO A 395 -13.43 5.50 11.58
C PRO A 395 -12.30 4.85 10.77
N ILE A 396 -11.16 4.65 11.41
CA ILE A 396 -10.10 3.75 10.93
C ILE A 396 -10.56 2.30 11.18
N PHE A 397 -10.20 1.36 10.30
CA PHE A 397 -10.48 -0.07 10.49
C PHE A 397 -9.20 -0.88 10.48
N PHE A 398 -9.12 -1.83 11.41
CA PHE A 398 -8.15 -2.91 11.40
C PHE A 398 -8.86 -4.24 11.10
N MET A 399 -8.45 -4.87 10.01
CA MET A 399 -9.00 -6.13 9.51
C MET A 399 -7.94 -7.21 9.66
N GLN A 400 -8.12 -8.09 10.64
CA GLN A 400 -7.20 -9.19 10.90
C GLN A 400 -7.40 -10.32 9.89
N ASN A 401 -6.32 -10.78 9.29
CA ASN A 401 -6.30 -11.95 8.43
C ASN A 401 -6.33 -13.23 9.26
N ILE A 402 -7.30 -14.09 9.02
CA ILE A 402 -7.44 -15.37 9.71
C ILE A 402 -6.97 -16.50 8.80
N GLU A 403 -5.71 -16.87 8.96
CA GLU A 403 -5.07 -18.01 8.27
C GLU A 403 -5.17 -17.93 6.73
N GLY A 404 -5.15 -16.75 6.12
CA GLY A 404 -5.25 -16.56 4.68
C GLY A 404 -6.65 -16.84 4.08
N LYS A 405 -7.66 -17.04 4.92
CA LYS A 405 -8.99 -17.47 4.47
C LYS A 405 -10.02 -16.36 4.46
N ARG A 406 -9.92 -15.43 5.43
CA ARG A 406 -10.85 -14.32 5.58
C ARG A 406 -10.24 -13.20 6.41
N PHE A 407 -10.81 -12.02 6.27
CA PHE A 407 -10.52 -10.87 7.11
C PHE A 407 -11.65 -10.68 8.14
N GLU A 408 -11.28 -10.41 9.38
CA GLU A 408 -12.22 -10.13 10.47
C GLU A 408 -12.00 -8.71 11.01
N ASP A 409 -13.08 -7.96 11.15
CA ASP A 409 -13.05 -6.66 11.83
C ASP A 409 -12.68 -6.84 13.31
N ARG A 410 -11.54 -6.28 13.69
CA ARG A 410 -11.03 -6.30 15.07
C ARG A 410 -11.06 -4.94 15.76
N ASN A 411 -11.76 -3.97 15.21
CA ASN A 411 -11.83 -2.62 15.81
C ASN A 411 -12.20 -2.63 17.29
N ALA A 412 -13.17 -3.45 17.67
CA ALA A 412 -13.64 -3.52 19.05
C ALA A 412 -12.55 -4.00 20.03
N THR A 413 -11.63 -4.83 19.58
CA THR A 413 -10.61 -5.48 20.43
C THR A 413 -9.21 -4.91 20.23
N SER A 414 -8.87 -4.43 19.05
CA SER A 414 -7.53 -3.95 18.71
C SER A 414 -7.18 -2.55 19.23
N GLY A 415 -8.10 -1.86 19.91
CA GLY A 415 -7.89 -0.47 20.32
C GLY A 415 -8.22 0.57 19.23
N VAL A 416 -8.18 0.20 17.95
CA VAL A 416 -8.48 1.09 16.82
C VAL A 416 -9.90 1.67 16.90
N GLY A 417 -10.89 0.87 17.32
CA GLY A 417 -12.27 1.32 17.48
C GLY A 417 -12.50 2.34 18.61
N LYS A 418 -11.48 2.60 19.47
CA LYS A 418 -11.55 3.65 20.50
C LYS A 418 -11.12 5.02 19.97
N LEU A 419 -10.57 5.08 18.77
CA LEU A 419 -10.13 6.32 18.14
C LEU A 419 -11.33 7.15 17.70
N SER A 420 -11.22 8.46 17.82
CA SER A 420 -12.20 9.36 17.22
C SER A 420 -12.14 9.23 15.70
N PRO A 421 -13.27 9.30 14.99
CA PRO A 421 -13.29 9.38 13.54
C PRO A 421 -12.45 10.56 13.01
N ILE A 422 -11.79 10.35 11.88
CA ILE A 422 -10.88 11.31 11.23
C ILE A 422 -11.25 11.55 9.76
N VAL A 423 -10.68 12.55 9.15
CA VAL A 423 -10.71 12.72 7.70
C VAL A 423 -9.49 12.00 7.11
N GLY A 424 -9.54 10.67 7.17
CA GLY A 424 -8.42 9.80 6.83
C GLY A 424 -8.04 9.88 5.34
N ARG A 425 -6.72 9.89 5.06
CA ARG A 425 -6.14 9.88 3.72
C ARG A 425 -4.94 8.93 3.68
N GLY A 426 -3.73 9.46 3.59
CA GLY A 426 -2.51 8.66 3.55
C GLY A 426 -2.36 7.71 4.74
N LEU A 427 -1.68 6.61 4.50
CA LEU A 427 -1.37 5.58 5.49
C LEU A 427 0.01 5.01 5.17
N THR A 428 0.87 4.91 6.16
CA THR A 428 2.19 4.28 6.05
C THR A 428 2.46 3.38 7.25
N VAL A 429 3.26 2.33 7.07
CA VAL A 429 3.61 1.35 8.10
C VAL A 429 5.12 1.18 8.22
N GLY A 430 5.59 0.85 9.42
CA GLY A 430 6.99 0.60 9.76
C GLY A 430 7.18 0.40 11.25
N ASP A 431 8.18 -0.36 11.65
CA ASP A 431 8.58 -0.54 13.04
C ASP A 431 9.50 0.64 13.43
N TYR A 432 8.89 1.71 14.02
CA TYR A 432 9.59 2.97 14.26
C TYR A 432 10.39 3.01 15.57
N ASP A 433 10.09 2.13 16.50
CA ASP A 433 10.81 2.05 17.78
C ASP A 433 11.67 0.78 17.94
N ASN A 434 11.76 -0.01 16.86
CA ASN A 434 12.60 -1.21 16.74
C ASN A 434 12.25 -2.33 17.74
N ASP A 435 10.98 -2.44 18.14
CA ASP A 435 10.50 -3.48 19.05
C ASP A 435 10.12 -4.80 18.33
N GLY A 436 10.08 -4.78 17.00
CA GLY A 436 9.77 -5.94 16.14
C GLY A 436 8.30 -6.09 15.80
N LEU A 437 7.46 -5.14 16.16
CA LEU A 437 6.07 -5.04 15.73
C LEU A 437 5.91 -3.89 14.73
N ILE A 438 5.04 -4.08 13.75
CA ILE A 438 4.80 -3.04 12.76
C ILE A 438 3.77 -2.06 13.27
N ASP A 439 4.15 -0.78 13.28
CA ASP A 439 3.34 0.36 13.63
C ASP A 439 2.70 1.01 12.40
N ALA A 440 1.78 1.96 12.61
CA ALA A 440 1.15 2.67 11.52
C ALA A 440 1.02 4.17 11.79
N LEU A 441 1.17 4.96 10.73
CA LEU A 441 0.90 6.39 10.75
C LEU A 441 -0.22 6.71 9.74
N VAL A 442 -1.31 7.29 10.23
CA VAL A 442 -2.47 7.67 9.44
C VAL A 442 -2.56 9.19 9.35
N VAL A 443 -2.78 9.70 8.13
CA VAL A 443 -3.00 11.13 7.88
C VAL A 443 -4.45 11.48 8.17
N ASP A 444 -4.68 12.39 9.13
CA ASP A 444 -5.95 13.11 9.26
C ASP A 444 -5.81 14.46 8.53
N SER A 445 -6.42 14.61 7.37
CA SER A 445 -6.28 15.81 6.53
C SER A 445 -6.81 17.09 7.15
N GLU A 446 -7.49 17.03 8.28
CA GLU A 446 -8.04 18.18 9.02
C GLU A 446 -7.60 18.23 10.47
N GLY A 447 -6.74 17.31 10.87
CA GLY A 447 -6.31 17.18 12.24
C GLY A 447 -4.82 16.91 12.39
N LYS A 448 -4.47 16.29 13.50
CA LYS A 448 -3.14 15.81 13.80
C LYS A 448 -2.88 14.47 13.09
N PRO A 449 -1.61 14.10 12.83
CA PRO A 449 -1.30 12.71 12.47
C PRO A 449 -1.82 11.75 13.55
N VAL A 450 -2.16 10.54 13.16
CA VAL A 450 -2.53 9.48 14.10
C VAL A 450 -1.42 8.43 14.05
N LEU A 451 -0.51 8.47 15.01
CA LEU A 451 0.54 7.46 15.16
C LEU A 451 0.03 6.34 16.06
N LEU A 452 -0.13 5.17 15.48
CA LEU A 452 -0.60 3.95 16.12
C LEU A 452 0.61 3.10 16.48
N HIS A 453 0.95 3.04 17.76
CA HIS A 453 1.95 2.12 18.30
C HIS A 453 1.32 0.75 18.50
N ASN A 454 1.98 -0.27 18.02
CA ASN A 454 1.55 -1.66 18.12
C ASN A 454 2.04 -2.28 19.44
N GLU A 455 1.15 -2.48 20.40
CA GLU A 455 1.43 -3.10 21.71
C GLU A 455 0.93 -4.54 21.78
N SER A 456 0.88 -5.26 20.64
CA SER A 456 0.37 -6.63 20.57
C SER A 456 1.10 -7.57 21.50
N LYS A 457 0.35 -8.41 22.22
CA LYS A 457 0.90 -9.39 23.15
C LYS A 457 0.91 -10.77 22.53
N ASN A 458 1.89 -11.57 22.94
CA ASN A 458 2.06 -12.92 22.43
C ASN A 458 2.21 -12.96 20.88
N ALA A 459 2.79 -11.93 20.31
CA ALA A 459 3.13 -11.91 18.90
C ALA A 459 4.14 -13.01 18.56
N GLY A 460 4.13 -13.43 17.30
CA GLY A 460 5.09 -14.41 16.79
C GLY A 460 6.51 -13.85 16.69
N HIS A 461 7.46 -14.72 16.36
CA HIS A 461 8.81 -14.32 15.99
C HIS A 461 8.84 -13.65 14.62
N TYR A 462 9.91 -12.91 14.32
CA TYR A 462 10.08 -12.21 13.05
C TYR A 462 11.53 -12.23 12.55
N VAL A 463 11.71 -11.82 11.31
CA VAL A 463 12.98 -11.33 10.77
C VAL A 463 12.73 -10.04 10.01
N ARG A 464 13.61 -9.04 10.17
CA ARG A 464 13.58 -7.80 9.43
C ARG A 464 14.84 -7.68 8.58
N LEU A 465 14.67 -7.40 7.28
CA LEU A 465 15.75 -7.42 6.30
C LEU A 465 15.94 -6.03 5.70
N ARG A 466 17.17 -5.51 5.83
CA ARG A 466 17.68 -4.43 4.98
C ARG A 466 18.35 -5.08 3.77
N LEU A 467 17.85 -4.83 2.59
CA LEU A 467 18.41 -5.35 1.34
C LEU A 467 19.29 -4.31 0.68
N GLU A 468 20.49 -4.70 0.25
CA GLU A 468 21.46 -3.83 -0.43
C GLU A 468 21.82 -4.38 -1.80
N GLY A 469 21.39 -3.69 -2.86
CA GLY A 469 21.71 -4.02 -4.24
C GLY A 469 23.16 -3.68 -4.59
N ASN A 470 23.72 -4.44 -5.52
CA ASN A 470 25.01 -4.19 -6.17
C ASN A 470 24.87 -3.96 -7.67
N LYS A 471 24.08 -4.82 -8.36
CA LYS A 471 23.68 -4.68 -9.76
C LYS A 471 22.25 -4.17 -9.87
N SER A 472 21.45 -4.49 -8.87
CA SER A 472 20.13 -3.92 -8.63
C SER A 472 20.25 -2.51 -8.05
N PRO A 473 19.17 -1.72 -8.02
CA PRO A 473 19.15 -0.47 -7.29
C PRO A 473 19.67 -0.66 -5.86
N ARG A 474 20.42 0.30 -5.35
CA ARG A 474 21.08 0.21 -4.03
C ARG A 474 20.08 -0.08 -2.91
N SER A 475 18.90 0.51 -2.97
CA SER A 475 17.79 0.30 -2.02
C SER A 475 16.98 -0.97 -2.28
N ALA A 476 17.37 -1.79 -3.29
CA ALA A 476 16.77 -3.06 -3.65
C ALA A 476 15.26 -3.05 -3.96
N HIS A 477 14.68 -1.89 -4.32
CA HIS A 477 13.28 -1.82 -4.75
C HIS A 477 12.99 -2.84 -5.86
N GLY A 478 11.90 -3.61 -5.73
CA GLY A 478 11.52 -4.71 -6.62
C GLY A 478 12.10 -6.08 -6.21
N ALA A 479 12.96 -6.17 -5.19
CA ALA A 479 13.43 -7.46 -4.70
C ALA A 479 12.30 -8.26 -4.05
N ILE A 480 12.25 -9.57 -4.37
CA ILE A 480 11.26 -10.51 -3.84
C ILE A 480 11.93 -11.43 -2.84
N VAL A 481 11.38 -11.51 -1.64
CA VAL A 481 11.86 -12.33 -0.53
C VAL A 481 10.93 -13.52 -0.32
N ARG A 482 11.50 -14.73 -0.30
CA ARG A 482 10.78 -15.96 0.06
C ARG A 482 11.42 -16.59 1.30
N VAL A 483 10.64 -16.71 2.35
CA VAL A 483 11.05 -17.34 3.62
C VAL A 483 10.36 -18.69 3.75
N THR A 484 11.13 -19.78 3.71
CA THR A 484 10.61 -21.12 3.96
C THR A 484 10.79 -21.48 5.43
N LEU A 485 9.70 -21.84 6.09
CA LEU A 485 9.63 -22.18 7.49
C LEU A 485 9.78 -23.69 7.75
N PRO A 486 10.17 -24.11 8.95
CA PRO A 486 10.23 -25.55 9.31
C PRO A 486 8.87 -26.26 9.25
N ASP A 487 7.77 -25.54 9.43
CA ASP A 487 6.39 -26.07 9.33
C ASP A 487 5.94 -26.32 7.88
N GLY A 488 6.76 -25.92 6.90
CA GLY A 488 6.52 -26.12 5.46
C GLY A 488 5.88 -24.93 4.75
N ARG A 489 5.45 -23.88 5.47
CA ARG A 489 4.96 -22.64 4.85
C ARG A 489 6.09 -21.92 4.12
N THR A 490 5.75 -21.25 3.03
CA THR A 490 6.64 -20.30 2.36
C THR A 490 5.95 -18.96 2.32
N LEU A 491 6.57 -17.95 2.90
CA LEU A 491 6.06 -16.60 3.00
C LEU A 491 6.72 -15.74 1.93
N LEU A 492 5.90 -15.04 1.13
CA LEU A 492 6.35 -14.11 0.12
C LEU A 492 6.22 -12.68 0.63
N ARG A 493 7.30 -11.91 0.50
CA ARG A 493 7.30 -10.45 0.74
C ARG A 493 8.10 -9.76 -0.37
N HIS A 494 7.95 -8.48 -0.50
CA HIS A 494 8.68 -7.68 -1.49
C HIS A 494 9.26 -6.42 -0.86
N CYS A 495 10.35 -5.94 -1.42
CA CYS A 495 11.03 -4.72 -1.00
C CYS A 495 10.50 -3.55 -1.82
N GLN A 496 9.60 -2.76 -1.24
CA GLN A 496 8.99 -1.59 -1.84
C GLN A 496 8.64 -0.57 -0.76
N THR A 497 8.60 0.71 -1.14
CA THR A 497 8.12 1.79 -0.27
C THR A 497 6.72 2.26 -0.63
N ASP A 498 6.23 1.94 -1.82
CA ASP A 498 4.95 2.37 -2.38
C ASP A 498 3.74 1.58 -1.82
N GLY A 499 2.61 1.75 -2.46
CA GLY A 499 1.33 1.24 -2.01
C GLY A 499 0.59 2.25 -1.13
N SER A 500 -0.60 1.86 -0.64
CA SER A 500 -1.50 2.74 0.09
C SER A 500 -1.95 3.96 -0.75
N TYR A 501 -1.95 5.17 -0.18
CA TYR A 501 -2.44 6.39 -0.79
C TYR A 501 -1.47 7.54 -0.55
N MET A 502 -0.83 8.05 -1.62
CA MET A 502 0.08 9.20 -1.59
C MET A 502 1.22 9.09 -0.55
N SER A 503 1.52 7.91 -0.05
CA SER A 503 2.41 7.68 1.08
C SER A 503 3.50 6.68 0.74
N ALA A 504 4.57 6.65 1.54
CA ALA A 504 5.64 5.67 1.43
C ALA A 504 5.91 4.99 2.78
N SER A 505 6.06 3.66 2.77
CA SER A 505 6.32 2.85 3.96
C SER A 505 7.80 2.54 4.12
N ASP A 506 8.18 1.95 5.25
CA ASP A 506 9.54 1.46 5.49
C ASP A 506 9.98 0.50 4.38
N VAL A 507 11.19 0.70 3.86
CA VAL A 507 11.78 -0.14 2.79
C VAL A 507 12.25 -1.50 3.32
N ARG A 508 12.48 -1.63 4.62
CA ARG A 508 12.94 -2.88 5.24
C ARG A 508 11.83 -3.94 5.14
N VAL A 509 12.22 -5.13 4.68
CA VAL A 509 11.27 -6.24 4.53
C VAL A 509 11.05 -6.91 5.88
N HIS A 510 9.86 -6.80 6.42
CA HIS A 510 9.45 -7.46 7.66
C HIS A 510 8.70 -8.77 7.35
N VAL A 511 9.07 -9.86 8.04
CA VAL A 511 8.47 -11.19 7.86
C VAL A 511 8.19 -11.79 9.23
N GLY A 512 6.93 -11.82 9.65
CA GLY A 512 6.50 -12.59 10.80
C GLY A 512 6.57 -14.10 10.50
N ILE A 513 7.03 -14.89 11.43
CA ILE A 513 7.23 -16.34 11.26
C ILE A 513 6.42 -17.19 12.25
N GLY A 514 5.52 -16.57 12.98
CA GLY A 514 4.67 -17.23 13.97
C GLY A 514 5.49 -17.81 15.13
N SER A 515 5.12 -19.00 15.56
CA SER A 515 5.81 -19.72 16.64
C SER A 515 7.09 -20.46 16.19
N ASN A 516 7.52 -20.30 14.92
CA ASN A 516 8.75 -20.93 14.45
C ASN A 516 9.96 -20.25 15.07
N THR A 517 10.86 -21.03 15.67
CA THR A 517 12.10 -20.56 16.33
C THR A 517 13.31 -20.59 15.40
N SER A 518 13.11 -20.85 14.12
CA SER A 518 14.15 -20.83 13.08
C SER A 518 13.52 -20.67 11.70
N ILE A 519 14.35 -20.32 10.73
CA ILE A 519 14.02 -20.26 9.29
C ILE A 519 14.79 -21.39 8.60
N LYS A 520 14.10 -22.16 7.75
CA LYS A 520 14.73 -23.24 6.97
C LYS A 520 15.60 -22.69 5.85
N SER A 521 15.11 -21.70 5.11
CA SER A 521 15.86 -20.98 4.08
C SER A 521 15.21 -19.64 3.78
N LEU A 522 16.01 -18.67 3.34
CA LEU A 522 15.60 -17.38 2.84
C LEU A 522 16.18 -17.22 1.43
N GLU A 523 15.31 -16.99 0.45
CA GLU A 523 15.69 -16.68 -0.94
C GLU A 523 15.34 -15.22 -1.22
N VAL A 524 16.30 -14.45 -1.75
CA VAL A 524 16.07 -13.12 -2.33
C VAL A 524 16.26 -13.21 -3.83
N THR A 525 15.22 -12.91 -4.60
CA THR A 525 15.30 -12.67 -6.04
C THR A 525 15.44 -11.17 -6.25
N TRP A 526 16.59 -10.75 -6.75
CA TRP A 526 16.94 -9.35 -6.97
C TRP A 526 16.42 -8.83 -8.33
N PRO A 527 16.15 -7.52 -8.48
CA PRO A 527 15.74 -6.92 -9.76
C PRO A 527 16.69 -7.24 -10.93
N SER A 528 17.99 -7.35 -10.66
CA SER A 528 18.99 -7.79 -11.66
C SER A 528 18.77 -9.21 -12.20
N GLY A 529 17.91 -10.01 -11.54
CA GLY A 529 17.74 -11.45 -11.77
C GLY A 529 18.71 -12.34 -10.99
N THR A 530 19.64 -11.75 -10.22
CA THR A 530 20.49 -12.50 -9.28
C THR A 530 19.62 -13.14 -8.20
N LYS A 531 20.03 -14.29 -7.67
CA LYS A 531 19.41 -14.93 -6.51
C LYS A 531 20.44 -15.08 -5.40
N SER A 532 20.02 -14.76 -4.17
CA SER A 532 20.75 -15.07 -2.95
C SER A 532 19.96 -16.08 -2.15
N THR A 533 20.60 -17.17 -1.72
CA THR A 533 19.97 -18.16 -0.82
C THR A 533 20.79 -18.21 0.46
N LEU A 534 20.10 -18.01 1.58
CA LEU A 534 20.70 -17.88 2.89
C LEU A 534 20.10 -18.91 3.85
N THR A 535 20.93 -19.41 4.74
CA THR A 535 20.58 -20.26 5.90
C THR A 535 21.10 -19.60 7.16
N ASP A 536 20.75 -20.13 8.32
CA ASP A 536 21.21 -19.63 9.61
C ASP A 536 20.85 -18.16 9.85
N ILE A 537 19.60 -17.80 9.49
CA ILE A 537 19.07 -16.45 9.67
C ILE A 537 18.70 -16.25 11.15
N PRO A 538 19.27 -15.25 11.84
CA PRO A 538 18.84 -14.94 13.18
C PRO A 538 17.41 -14.38 13.20
N ILE A 539 16.60 -14.87 14.12
CA ILE A 539 15.24 -14.38 14.34
C ILE A 539 15.21 -13.27 15.39
N ASP A 540 14.11 -12.52 15.43
CA ASP A 540 13.89 -11.37 16.34
C ASP A 540 15.00 -10.32 16.22
N LYS A 541 15.47 -10.11 14.98
CA LYS A 541 16.55 -9.18 14.67
C LYS A 541 16.39 -8.56 13.29
N SER A 542 17.01 -7.40 13.14
CA SER A 542 17.31 -6.81 11.84
C SER A 542 18.62 -7.38 11.28
N CYS A 543 18.61 -7.72 10.00
CA CYS A 543 19.74 -8.26 9.27
C CYS A 543 19.93 -7.52 7.96
N THR A 544 21.17 -7.33 7.53
CA THR A 544 21.48 -6.80 6.20
C THR A 544 21.83 -7.95 5.26
N VAL A 545 21.19 -7.99 4.10
CA VAL A 545 21.48 -8.93 3.02
C VAL A 545 21.98 -8.14 1.81
N THR A 546 23.21 -8.40 1.40
CA THR A 546 23.80 -7.77 0.21
C THR A 546 23.61 -8.68 -1.00
N GLU A 547 23.29 -8.11 -2.16
CA GLU A 547 23.10 -8.84 -3.41
C GLU A 547 24.30 -9.73 -3.74
N GLY A 548 24.02 -11.03 -4.00
CA GLY A 548 25.02 -12.05 -4.28
C GLY A 548 25.72 -12.63 -3.04
N SER A 549 25.39 -12.14 -1.83
CA SER A 549 25.86 -12.76 -0.57
C SER A 549 25.09 -14.04 -0.27
N SER A 550 25.75 -14.97 0.42
CA SER A 550 25.17 -16.18 1.02
C SER A 550 25.05 -16.09 2.55
N THR A 551 25.39 -14.95 3.13
CA THR A 551 25.37 -14.70 4.58
C THR A 551 24.71 -13.36 4.89
N VAL A 552 24.11 -13.23 6.08
CA VAL A 552 23.61 -11.97 6.64
C VAL A 552 24.69 -11.26 7.45
N ARG A 553 24.54 -9.93 7.60
CA ARG A 553 25.35 -9.09 8.51
C ARG A 553 24.46 -8.52 9.60
#